data_02d61f5457d221c9aa30a61446df89bd
#
_entry.id   02d61f5457d221c9aa30a61446df89bd
#
_cell.length_a   1.000
_cell.length_b   1.000
_cell.length_c   1.000
_cell.angle_alpha   90.00
_cell.angle_beta   90.00
_cell.angle_gamma   90.00
#
_symmetry.space_group_name_H-M   'P 1'
#
loop_
_entity.id
_entity.type
_entity.pdbx_description
1 polymer ?
#
loop_
_entity_poly.entity_id
_entity_poly.type
_entity_poly.pdbx_seq_one_letter_code
_entity_poly.pdbx_strand_id
1 'polypeptide(L)'
;MLQLPISNRGFITSILLCLGVQVMPINAHADNADVTTQPFTVKIGASRVIYGLTSSGESIGVSNLQDYPMLIQSTVLGEDKKTKAPFVVTPPLFRLDGQQQSRLNIVRTGGDFAKDRESLQWLCIKGIPPKADDAWAKGKDGKSAVSDKVSINVQISVSSCIKLLVRPDSIKSAQGDDERLALSWHREGNKLTATNRSPRYINLSSLKVGGATVKDVNYIPPFSSSDFSLPNGEGDKKVYWTVVNDYGGESRVYESSVK
;
A
#
# COMPACT_ATOMS: atom_id res chain seq x y z
N MET A 1 -71.73 -74.74 -35.52
CA MET A 1 -73.17 -74.47 -35.51
C MET A 1 -73.38 -73.10 -34.73
N LEU A 2 -74.10 -72.19 -35.39
CA LEU A 2 -74.74 -70.96 -34.94
C LEU A 2 -73.78 -69.79 -34.52
N GLN A 3 -73.60 -68.80 -35.36
CA GLN A 3 -74.41 -67.65 -35.75
C GLN A 3 -74.45 -66.57 -34.66
N LEU A 4 -73.86 -65.41 -35.05
CA LEU A 4 -74.01 -63.96 -34.83
C LEU A 4 -75.33 -63.50 -34.15
N PRO A 5 -75.40 -62.27 -33.61
CA PRO A 5 -75.23 -61.03 -34.40
C PRO A 5 -74.58 -59.79 -33.71
N ILE A 6 -74.13 -58.95 -34.56
CA ILE A 6 -73.82 -57.54 -34.59
C ILE A 6 -74.71 -56.65 -33.69
N SER A 7 -74.17 -55.67 -32.94
CA SER A 7 -74.86 -54.46 -32.65
C SER A 7 -73.88 -53.29 -32.49
N ASN A 8 -74.17 -52.34 -33.27
CA ASN A 8 -73.56 -51.01 -33.58
C ASN A 8 -73.75 -49.99 -32.49
N ARG A 9 -72.95 -49.00 -32.49
CA ARG A 9 -73.11 -47.61 -32.00
C ARG A 9 -72.31 -47.18 -30.78
N GLY A 10 -71.55 -46.14 -31.05
CA GLY A 10 -71.18 -45.11 -30.07
C GLY A 10 -69.84 -44.46 -30.31
N PHE A 11 -69.71 -43.67 -31.37
CA PHE A 11 -68.61 -42.70 -31.49
C PHE A 11 -68.79 -41.65 -30.40
N ILE A 12 -67.90 -41.58 -29.39
CA ILE A 12 -67.71 -40.44 -28.53
C ILE A 12 -66.35 -39.84 -28.82
N THR A 13 -66.37 -38.79 -29.57
CA THR A 13 -65.21 -37.96 -29.85
C THR A 13 -64.88 -37.15 -28.62
N SER A 14 -63.92 -37.59 -27.84
CA SER A 14 -63.34 -36.76 -26.76
C SER A 14 -62.37 -35.79 -27.35
N ILE A 15 -62.79 -34.57 -27.50
CA ILE A 15 -61.91 -33.40 -27.82
C ILE A 15 -61.14 -33.07 -26.55
N LEU A 16 -59.87 -33.49 -26.54
CA LEU A 16 -58.88 -33.11 -25.54
C LEU A 16 -58.44 -31.67 -25.86
N LEU A 17 -59.00 -30.72 -25.11
CA LEU A 17 -58.63 -29.30 -25.19
C LEU A 17 -57.27 -29.13 -24.51
N CYS A 18 -56.14 -29.24 -25.25
CA CYS A 18 -54.80 -28.88 -24.78
C CYS A 18 -54.72 -27.37 -24.62
N LEU A 19 -54.92 -26.83 -23.40
CA LEU A 19 -54.53 -25.48 -23.03
C LEU A 19 -52.99 -25.41 -23.12
N GLY A 20 -52.47 -24.90 -24.22
CA GLY A 20 -51.06 -24.57 -24.38
C GLY A 20 -50.74 -23.36 -23.50
N VAL A 21 -50.13 -23.62 -22.36
CA VAL A 21 -49.47 -22.59 -21.57
C VAL A 21 -48.27 -22.15 -22.37
N GLN A 22 -48.37 -21.02 -23.07
CA GLN A 22 -47.24 -20.36 -23.69
C GLN A 22 -46.36 -19.79 -22.58
N VAL A 23 -45.28 -20.48 -22.23
CA VAL A 23 -44.20 -19.95 -21.40
C VAL A 23 -43.43 -18.94 -22.26
N MET A 24 -43.74 -17.66 -22.11
CA MET A 24 -42.92 -16.61 -22.69
C MET A 24 -41.53 -16.64 -22.03
N PRO A 25 -40.43 -16.74 -22.81
CA PRO A 25 -39.09 -16.60 -22.23
C PRO A 25 -38.97 -15.16 -21.70
N ILE A 26 -38.90 -15.03 -20.39
CA ILE A 26 -38.50 -13.77 -19.74
C ILE A 26 -37.00 -13.67 -20.00
N ASN A 27 -36.61 -12.89 -21.00
CA ASN A 27 -35.22 -12.52 -21.16
C ASN A 27 -34.86 -11.60 -19.99
N ALA A 28 -34.30 -12.18 -18.91
CA ALA A 28 -33.65 -11.41 -17.86
C ALA A 28 -32.37 -10.81 -18.49
N HIS A 29 -32.44 -9.55 -18.89
CA HIS A 29 -31.25 -8.76 -19.19
C HIS A 29 -30.63 -8.47 -17.84
N ALA A 30 -29.54 -9.16 -17.52
CA ALA A 30 -28.63 -8.71 -16.48
C ALA A 30 -27.92 -7.48 -17.06
N ASP A 31 -28.39 -6.30 -16.70
CA ASP A 31 -27.60 -5.09 -16.91
C ASP A 31 -26.25 -5.30 -16.22
N ASN A 32 -25.18 -5.19 -16.99
CA ASN A 32 -23.84 -5.21 -16.45
C ASN A 32 -23.74 -4.04 -15.47
N ALA A 33 -23.71 -4.35 -14.19
CA ALA A 33 -23.46 -3.37 -13.15
C ALA A 33 -22.05 -2.83 -13.39
N ASP A 34 -21.92 -1.57 -13.74
CA ASP A 34 -20.63 -0.88 -13.85
C ASP A 34 -19.99 -0.85 -12.46
N VAL A 35 -18.99 -1.71 -12.26
CA VAL A 35 -18.20 -1.74 -11.02
C VAL A 35 -17.05 -0.75 -11.19
N THR A 36 -17.15 0.42 -10.59
CA THR A 36 -16.07 1.39 -10.56
C THR A 36 -15.32 1.27 -9.23
N THR A 37 -14.03 0.94 -9.30
CA THR A 37 -13.16 0.91 -8.13
C THR A 37 -12.36 2.20 -8.06
N GLN A 38 -12.52 2.97 -6.98
CA GLN A 38 -11.77 4.21 -6.74
C GLN A 38 -10.84 4.04 -5.54
N PRO A 39 -9.50 4.06 -5.73
CA PRO A 39 -8.56 4.07 -4.62
C PRO A 39 -8.44 5.50 -4.04
N PHE A 40 -8.65 5.62 -2.74
CA PHE A 40 -8.49 6.89 -2.01
C PHE A 40 -7.08 6.98 -1.44
N THR A 41 -6.16 7.48 -2.26
CA THR A 41 -4.76 7.65 -1.91
C THR A 41 -4.43 9.10 -1.65
N VAL A 42 -3.54 9.34 -0.69
CA VAL A 42 -2.98 10.66 -0.40
C VAL A 42 -1.56 10.71 -0.95
N LYS A 43 -1.23 11.77 -1.70
CA LYS A 43 0.16 12.01 -2.11
C LYS A 43 0.93 12.56 -0.91
N ILE A 44 2.00 11.88 -0.52
CA ILE A 44 2.91 12.28 0.54
C ILE A 44 4.11 12.97 -0.10
N GLY A 45 4.50 14.13 0.44
CA GLY A 45 5.54 14.99 -0.14
C GLY A 45 6.97 14.46 -0.03
N ALA A 46 7.18 13.38 0.73
CA ALA A 46 8.49 12.72 0.85
C ALA A 46 8.33 11.21 1.01
N SER A 47 9.35 10.44 0.67
CA SER A 47 9.37 8.98 0.85
C SER A 47 9.80 8.55 2.26
N ARG A 48 10.31 9.49 3.07
CA ARG A 48 10.77 9.28 4.46
C ARG A 48 10.86 10.60 5.21
N VAL A 49 10.93 10.51 6.52
CA VAL A 49 11.21 11.64 7.42
C VAL A 49 12.45 11.29 8.25
N ILE A 50 13.42 12.20 8.28
CA ILE A 50 14.55 12.12 9.21
C ILE A 50 14.21 13.01 10.40
N TYR A 51 13.98 12.40 11.55
CA TYR A 51 13.63 13.09 12.78
C TYR A 51 14.87 13.19 13.68
N GLY A 52 15.40 14.41 13.85
CA GLY A 52 16.49 14.64 14.78
C GLY A 52 16.03 14.38 16.22
N LEU A 53 16.81 13.61 16.98
CA LEU A 53 16.40 13.22 18.35
C LEU A 53 16.19 14.46 19.27
N THR A 54 16.89 15.55 19.01
CA THR A 54 16.77 16.83 19.72
C THR A 54 15.91 17.85 18.97
N SER A 55 15.31 17.48 17.82
CA SER A 55 14.41 18.35 17.08
C SER A 55 13.14 18.65 17.86
N SER A 56 12.64 19.87 17.75
CA SER A 56 11.34 20.27 18.29
C SER A 56 10.16 19.71 17.49
N GLY A 57 10.42 19.24 16.27
CA GLY A 57 9.43 18.67 15.37
C GLY A 57 9.90 18.66 13.93
N GLU A 58 9.23 17.86 13.12
CA GLU A 58 9.43 17.79 11.67
C GLU A 58 8.09 17.98 10.96
N SER A 59 8.12 18.46 9.72
CA SER A 59 6.90 18.65 8.95
C SER A 59 6.96 18.00 7.58
N ILE A 60 5.80 17.49 7.12
CA ILE A 60 5.68 16.87 5.82
C ILE A 60 4.42 17.36 5.10
N GLY A 61 4.52 17.57 3.79
CA GLY A 61 3.39 17.93 2.95
C GLY A 61 2.53 16.72 2.61
N VAL A 62 1.22 16.92 2.53
CA VAL A 62 0.25 15.95 1.99
C VAL A 62 -0.66 16.64 1.01
N SER A 63 -1.03 15.96 -0.08
CA SER A 63 -1.88 16.51 -1.12
C SER A 63 -2.99 15.54 -1.49
N ASN A 64 -4.18 16.06 -1.64
CA ASN A 64 -5.31 15.37 -2.24
C ASN A 64 -5.34 15.68 -3.74
N LEU A 65 -4.99 14.71 -4.57
CA LEU A 65 -5.00 14.88 -6.03
C LEU A 65 -6.36 14.52 -6.66
N GLN A 66 -7.35 14.19 -5.84
CA GLN A 66 -8.71 13.90 -6.30
C GLN A 66 -9.51 15.19 -6.43
N ASP A 67 -10.64 15.16 -7.15
CA ASP A 67 -11.53 16.30 -7.33
C ASP A 67 -12.56 16.44 -6.19
N TYR A 68 -12.57 15.51 -5.24
CA TYR A 68 -13.48 15.46 -4.11
C TYR A 68 -12.73 15.51 -2.76
N PRO A 69 -13.40 15.95 -1.68
CA PRO A 69 -12.80 15.98 -0.37
C PRO A 69 -12.58 14.58 0.20
N MET A 70 -11.57 14.43 1.05
CA MET A 70 -11.34 13.25 1.87
C MET A 70 -10.93 13.64 3.28
N LEU A 71 -11.13 12.76 4.25
CA LEU A 71 -10.51 12.89 5.56
C LEU A 71 -9.12 12.27 5.53
N ILE A 72 -8.17 12.99 6.08
CA ILE A 72 -6.80 12.52 6.25
C ILE A 72 -6.60 12.15 7.71
N GLN A 73 -6.25 10.90 7.96
CA GLN A 73 -5.88 10.40 9.28
C GLN A 73 -4.41 10.05 9.31
N SER A 74 -3.68 10.54 10.33
CA SER A 74 -2.24 10.35 10.46
C SER A 74 -1.89 9.76 11.83
N THR A 75 -0.97 8.81 11.84
CA THR A 75 -0.44 8.19 13.07
C THR A 75 1.00 7.76 12.86
N VAL A 76 1.76 7.68 13.97
CA VAL A 76 3.09 7.05 13.95
C VAL A 76 3.03 5.72 14.67
N LEU A 77 3.51 4.68 14.00
CA LEU A 77 3.62 3.33 14.51
C LEU A 77 5.08 2.97 14.75
N GLY A 78 5.31 2.03 15.66
CA GLY A 78 6.61 1.44 15.92
C GLY A 78 7.17 0.67 14.72
N GLU A 79 8.37 0.16 14.85
CA GLU A 79 9.04 -0.65 13.83
C GLU A 79 8.20 -1.88 13.41
N ASP A 80 7.44 -2.45 14.34
CA ASP A 80 6.53 -3.58 14.15
C ASP A 80 5.27 -3.23 13.31
N LYS A 81 5.06 -1.95 12.97
CA LYS A 81 3.88 -1.38 12.28
C LYS A 81 2.54 -1.65 13.01
N LYS A 82 2.57 -1.96 14.27
CA LYS A 82 1.40 -2.29 15.09
C LYS A 82 1.31 -1.42 16.34
N THR A 83 2.37 -1.33 17.08
CA THR A 83 2.45 -0.56 18.34
C THR A 83 2.46 0.94 18.03
N LYS A 84 1.68 1.73 18.78
CA LYS A 84 1.71 3.18 18.65
C LYS A 84 3.05 3.73 19.15
N ALA A 85 3.74 4.51 18.32
CA ALA A 85 4.99 5.15 18.69
C ALA A 85 4.75 6.42 19.52
N PRO A 86 5.73 6.87 20.31
CA PRO A 86 5.62 8.06 21.18
C PRO A 86 5.77 9.37 20.36
N PHE A 87 4.87 9.54 19.39
CA PHE A 87 4.77 10.71 18.53
C PHE A 87 3.32 11.17 18.41
N VAL A 88 3.14 12.46 18.26
CA VAL A 88 1.88 13.08 17.87
C VAL A 88 2.04 13.72 16.50
N VAL A 89 1.06 13.51 15.64
CA VAL A 89 0.95 14.16 14.34
C VAL A 89 -0.19 15.17 14.41
N THR A 90 0.04 16.40 13.98
CA THR A 90 -0.95 17.46 14.03
C THR A 90 -1.15 18.09 12.65
N PRO A 91 -2.42 18.18 12.17
CA PRO A 91 -3.62 17.64 12.76
C PRO A 91 -3.72 16.09 12.61
N PRO A 92 -4.24 15.35 13.61
CA PRO A 92 -4.30 13.88 13.55
C PRO A 92 -5.41 13.36 12.61
N LEU A 93 -6.47 14.14 12.45
CA LEU A 93 -7.59 13.92 11.54
C LEU A 93 -8.11 15.28 11.05
N PHE A 94 -8.24 15.43 9.72
CA PHE A 94 -8.78 16.65 9.14
C PHE A 94 -9.33 16.38 7.74
N ARG A 95 -10.21 17.27 7.28
CA ARG A 95 -10.71 17.28 5.91
C ARG A 95 -9.69 18.00 5.01
N LEU A 96 -9.39 17.36 3.87
CA LEU A 96 -8.59 17.95 2.80
C LEU A 96 -9.44 17.96 1.53
N ASP A 97 -9.76 19.14 1.05
CA ASP A 97 -10.58 19.32 -0.14
C ASP A 97 -9.84 18.83 -1.40
N GLY A 98 -10.61 18.62 -2.47
CA GLY A 98 -10.06 18.22 -3.76
C GLY A 98 -9.01 19.21 -4.26
N GLN A 99 -7.92 18.69 -4.86
CA GLN A 99 -6.79 19.47 -5.39
C GLN A 99 -6.09 20.38 -4.36
N GLN A 100 -6.30 20.13 -3.07
CA GLN A 100 -5.69 20.88 -1.98
C GLN A 100 -4.49 20.16 -1.39
N GLN A 101 -3.63 20.93 -0.74
CA GLN A 101 -2.49 20.44 0.02
C GLN A 101 -2.47 21.00 1.45
N SER A 102 -1.87 20.25 2.36
CA SER A 102 -1.70 20.64 3.76
C SER A 102 -0.35 20.16 4.29
N ARG A 103 -0.02 20.52 5.52
CA ARG A 103 1.18 20.07 6.22
C ARG A 103 0.78 19.30 7.49
N LEU A 104 1.53 18.25 7.76
CA LEU A 104 1.48 17.51 9.00
C LEU A 104 2.73 17.84 9.81
N ASN A 105 2.55 18.21 11.06
CA ASN A 105 3.65 18.40 12.00
C ASN A 105 3.77 17.17 12.88
N ILE A 106 4.97 16.66 13.00
CA ILE A 106 5.31 15.43 13.73
C ILE A 106 6.13 15.85 14.93
N VAL A 107 5.66 15.57 16.13
CA VAL A 107 6.33 15.93 17.37
C VAL A 107 6.51 14.70 18.25
N ARG A 108 7.72 14.49 18.75
CA ARG A 108 8.02 13.44 19.70
C ARG A 108 7.46 13.79 21.08
N THR A 109 6.74 12.86 21.71
CA THR A 109 6.11 13.05 23.03
C THR A 109 6.84 12.32 24.15
N GLY A 110 7.89 11.56 23.81
CA GLY A 110 8.63 10.77 24.78
C GLY A 110 9.42 9.63 24.10
N GLY A 111 9.55 8.51 24.78
CA GLY A 111 10.25 7.33 24.30
C GLY A 111 11.76 7.37 24.54
N ASP A 112 12.31 6.21 24.87
CA ASP A 112 13.74 6.01 25.02
C ASP A 112 14.31 5.46 23.70
N PHE A 113 14.84 6.37 22.89
CA PHE A 113 15.46 6.03 21.61
C PHE A 113 16.96 5.85 21.77
N ALA A 114 17.52 4.93 20.98
CA ALA A 114 18.97 4.70 20.95
C ALA A 114 19.72 6.01 20.67
N LYS A 115 20.83 6.24 21.40
CA LYS A 115 21.67 7.44 21.27
C LYS A 115 22.88 7.24 20.37
N ASP A 116 23.15 5.99 20.01
CA ASP A 116 24.31 5.56 19.22
C ASP A 116 23.94 5.13 17.78
N ARG A 117 22.62 5.01 17.50
CA ARG A 117 22.13 4.53 16.20
C ARG A 117 20.74 5.07 15.88
N GLU A 118 20.34 4.98 14.61
CA GLU A 118 18.97 5.27 14.21
C GLU A 118 17.98 4.27 14.77
N SER A 119 16.74 4.75 14.98
CA SER A 119 15.58 3.93 15.32
C SER A 119 14.51 4.13 14.25
N LEU A 120 13.86 3.06 13.80
CA LEU A 120 12.82 3.08 12.77
C LEU A 120 11.43 3.18 13.41
N GLN A 121 10.65 4.12 12.90
CA GLN A 121 9.23 4.26 13.12
C GLN A 121 8.53 4.39 11.76
N TRP A 122 7.20 4.31 11.75
CA TRP A 122 6.41 4.41 10.52
C TRP A 122 5.37 5.52 10.64
N LEU A 123 5.50 6.57 9.83
CA LEU A 123 4.45 7.55 9.65
C LEU A 123 3.43 7.01 8.66
N CYS A 124 2.23 6.67 9.14
CA CYS A 124 1.15 6.13 8.34
C CYS A 124 0.07 7.19 8.13
N ILE A 125 -0.28 7.43 6.87
CA ILE A 125 -1.26 8.42 6.43
C ILE A 125 -2.33 7.70 5.63
N LYS A 126 -3.57 7.82 6.08
CA LYS A 126 -4.74 7.15 5.51
C LYS A 126 -5.70 8.17 4.94
N GLY A 127 -6.09 7.99 3.68
CA GLY A 127 -7.21 8.69 3.08
C GLY A 127 -8.53 7.95 3.36
N ILE A 128 -9.50 8.65 3.92
CA ILE A 128 -10.84 8.12 4.21
C ILE A 128 -11.81 8.74 3.21
N PRO A 129 -12.45 7.91 2.36
CA PRO A 129 -13.41 8.39 1.37
C PRO A 129 -14.67 8.97 2.00
N PRO A 130 -15.35 9.90 1.31
CA PRO A 130 -16.67 10.38 1.70
C PRO A 130 -17.72 9.28 1.48
N LYS A 131 -18.69 9.18 2.41
CA LYS A 131 -19.93 8.43 2.20
C LYS A 131 -21.03 9.38 1.72
N ALA A 132 -22.07 8.84 1.07
CA ALA A 132 -23.13 9.65 0.48
C ALA A 132 -23.85 10.56 1.48
N ASP A 133 -24.00 10.12 2.72
CA ASP A 133 -24.71 10.78 3.83
C ASP A 133 -23.78 11.57 4.77
N ASP A 134 -22.47 11.53 4.57
CA ASP A 134 -21.52 12.27 5.39
C ASP A 134 -21.71 13.78 5.21
N ALA A 135 -22.02 14.51 6.29
CA ALA A 135 -22.20 15.97 6.25
C ALA A 135 -20.94 16.72 5.75
N TRP A 136 -19.75 16.19 6.02
CA TRP A 136 -18.48 16.75 5.60
C TRP A 136 -18.15 16.47 4.12
N ALA A 137 -18.84 15.52 3.47
CA ALA A 137 -18.59 15.10 2.09
C ALA A 137 -19.21 16.04 1.04
N LYS A 138 -20.11 16.94 1.47
CA LYS A 138 -20.75 17.90 0.56
C LYS A 138 -19.74 18.94 0.09
N GLY A 139 -19.72 19.19 -1.24
CA GLY A 139 -18.96 20.28 -1.83
C GLY A 139 -19.49 21.64 -1.40
N LYS A 140 -18.79 22.73 -1.74
CA LYS A 140 -19.23 24.10 -1.48
C LYS A 140 -20.56 24.43 -2.16
N ASP A 141 -20.92 23.69 -3.21
CA ASP A 141 -22.19 23.78 -3.94
C ASP A 141 -23.33 22.94 -3.30
N GLY A 142 -23.07 22.29 -2.16
CA GLY A 142 -24.03 21.43 -1.45
C GLY A 142 -24.27 20.07 -2.10
N LYS A 143 -23.61 19.77 -3.22
CA LYS A 143 -23.75 18.48 -3.91
C LYS A 143 -22.92 17.41 -3.22
N SER A 144 -23.49 16.19 -3.15
CA SER A 144 -22.75 15.02 -2.68
C SER A 144 -21.68 14.61 -3.68
N ALA A 145 -20.50 14.28 -3.20
CA ALA A 145 -19.42 13.73 -4.04
C ALA A 145 -19.73 12.30 -4.55
N VAL A 146 -20.81 11.68 -4.06
CA VAL A 146 -21.25 10.32 -4.41
C VAL A 146 -22.51 10.40 -5.26
N SER A 147 -22.53 9.71 -6.40
CA SER A 147 -23.66 9.65 -7.33
C SER A 147 -24.80 8.78 -6.78
N ASP A 148 -26.05 9.25 -6.91
CA ASP A 148 -27.30 8.53 -6.54
C ASP A 148 -27.70 7.42 -7.53
N LYS A 149 -26.89 7.15 -8.54
CA LYS A 149 -27.19 6.08 -9.49
C LYS A 149 -26.92 4.72 -8.85
N VAL A 150 -27.81 3.75 -9.13
CA VAL A 150 -27.64 2.35 -8.74
C VAL A 150 -26.40 1.77 -9.42
N SER A 151 -25.25 1.98 -8.81
CA SER A 151 -23.95 1.46 -9.24
C SER A 151 -23.25 0.87 -8.00
N ILE A 152 -22.55 -0.23 -8.19
CA ILE A 152 -21.70 -0.78 -7.12
C ILE A 152 -20.41 0.03 -7.08
N ASN A 153 -20.34 1.02 -6.19
CA ASN A 153 -19.12 1.79 -5.96
C ASN A 153 -18.29 1.13 -4.85
N VAL A 154 -17.17 0.50 -5.23
CA VAL A 154 -16.21 -0.04 -4.27
C VAL A 154 -15.20 1.06 -3.92
N GLN A 155 -15.28 1.58 -2.69
CA GLN A 155 -14.36 2.58 -2.17
C GLN A 155 -13.28 1.90 -1.32
N ILE A 156 -12.03 2.01 -1.74
CA ILE A 156 -10.89 1.41 -1.03
C ILE A 156 -10.10 2.52 -0.33
N SER A 157 -10.10 2.50 1.00
CA SER A 157 -9.24 3.37 1.81
C SER A 157 -7.83 2.81 1.85
N VAL A 158 -6.88 3.57 1.34
CA VAL A 158 -5.47 3.17 1.31
C VAL A 158 -4.69 3.89 2.40
N SER A 159 -3.94 3.13 3.21
CA SER A 159 -2.99 3.66 4.17
C SER A 159 -1.58 3.53 3.63
N SER A 160 -0.90 4.65 3.44
CA SER A 160 0.48 4.70 3.00
C SER A 160 1.38 4.98 4.20
N CYS A 161 2.36 4.11 4.45
CA CYS A 161 3.32 4.27 5.54
C CYS A 161 4.72 4.56 4.97
N ILE A 162 5.32 5.64 5.40
CA ILE A 162 6.71 6.01 5.09
C ILE A 162 7.59 5.85 6.33
N LYS A 163 8.88 5.64 6.12
CA LYS A 163 9.85 5.51 7.22
C LYS A 163 10.01 6.85 7.94
N LEU A 164 9.97 6.82 9.26
CA LEU A 164 10.37 7.89 10.16
C LEU A 164 11.62 7.40 10.89
N LEU A 165 12.78 7.91 10.49
CA LEU A 165 14.08 7.54 11.06
C LEU A 165 14.43 8.53 12.15
N VAL A 166 14.41 8.07 13.40
CA VAL A 166 14.83 8.87 14.55
C VAL A 166 16.35 8.82 14.63
N ARG A 167 16.99 9.97 14.42
CA ARG A 167 18.45 10.09 14.30
C ARG A 167 19.01 10.88 15.48
N PRO A 168 19.87 10.28 16.30
CA PRO A 168 20.59 11.01 17.36
C PRO A 168 21.65 11.96 16.77
N ASP A 169 21.96 13.01 17.52
CA ASP A 169 22.91 14.02 17.08
C ASP A 169 24.32 13.50 16.87
N SER A 170 24.69 12.45 17.62
CA SER A 170 26.00 11.79 17.53
C SER A 170 26.34 11.26 16.14
N ILE A 171 25.31 11.02 15.29
CA ILE A 171 25.49 10.42 13.96
C ILE A 171 25.02 11.33 12.82
N LYS A 172 24.76 12.63 13.07
CA LYS A 172 24.25 13.58 12.07
C LYS A 172 25.19 13.82 10.88
N SER A 173 26.49 13.77 11.10
CA SER A 173 27.49 14.31 10.17
C SER A 173 27.99 13.36 9.08
N ALA A 174 27.61 12.07 9.09
CA ALA A 174 28.03 11.14 8.05
C ALA A 174 27.14 11.27 6.80
N GLN A 175 27.65 11.90 5.75
CA GLN A 175 27.01 11.99 4.43
C GLN A 175 27.94 11.38 3.36
N GLY A 176 27.35 10.62 2.42
CA GLY A 176 28.02 10.20 1.21
C GLY A 176 28.61 8.79 1.25
N ASP A 177 29.89 8.67 0.92
CA ASP A 177 30.59 7.38 0.66
C ASP A 177 30.64 6.42 1.86
N ASP A 178 30.32 6.86 3.05
CA ASP A 178 30.25 6.03 4.27
C ASP A 178 29.26 4.87 4.15
N GLU A 179 28.17 5.03 3.40
CA GLU A 179 27.17 3.98 3.18
C GLU A 179 27.74 2.82 2.34
N ARG A 180 28.64 3.11 1.41
CA ARG A 180 29.34 2.10 0.60
C ARG A 180 30.29 1.26 1.45
N LEU A 181 31.03 1.91 2.33
CA LEU A 181 32.04 1.27 3.20
C LEU A 181 31.37 0.52 4.37
N ALA A 182 30.14 0.84 4.68
CA ALA A 182 29.39 0.26 5.79
C ALA A 182 28.85 -1.16 5.49
N LEU A 183 28.64 -1.52 4.21
CA LEU A 183 28.12 -2.84 3.82
C LEU A 183 29.24 -3.82 3.49
N SER A 184 29.17 -5.00 4.08
CA SER A 184 29.94 -6.17 3.67
C SER A 184 28.99 -7.29 3.25
N TRP A 185 29.41 -8.07 2.25
CA TRP A 185 28.60 -9.07 1.59
C TRP A 185 29.22 -10.46 1.74
N HIS A 186 28.39 -11.41 2.15
CA HIS A 186 28.75 -12.81 2.27
C HIS A 186 27.70 -13.68 1.58
N ARG A 187 28.17 -14.68 0.81
CA ARG A 187 27.28 -15.60 0.08
C ARG A 187 27.51 -17.03 0.53
N GLU A 188 26.41 -17.70 0.83
CA GLU A 188 26.37 -19.14 1.11
C GLU A 188 25.27 -19.77 0.26
N GLY A 189 25.64 -20.50 -0.78
CA GLY A 189 24.71 -21.05 -1.75
C GLY A 189 23.81 -19.99 -2.39
N ASN A 190 22.50 -20.10 -2.20
CA ASN A 190 21.51 -19.16 -2.71
C ASN A 190 21.15 -18.05 -1.73
N LYS A 191 21.88 -17.92 -0.64
CA LYS A 191 21.69 -16.90 0.38
C LYS A 191 22.79 -15.86 0.29
N LEU A 192 22.42 -14.60 0.20
CA LEU A 192 23.32 -13.45 0.29
C LEU A 192 23.04 -12.70 1.60
N THR A 193 24.04 -12.57 2.44
CA THR A 193 23.97 -11.82 3.69
C THR A 193 24.66 -10.48 3.52
N ALA A 194 23.93 -9.39 3.75
CA ALA A 194 24.48 -8.05 3.85
C ALA A 194 24.63 -7.64 5.31
N THR A 195 25.82 -7.26 5.72
CA THR A 195 26.09 -6.77 7.07
C THR A 195 26.33 -5.28 7.04
N ASN A 196 25.50 -4.54 7.78
CA ASN A 196 25.61 -3.10 7.97
C ASN A 196 26.40 -2.80 9.25
N ARG A 197 27.55 -2.16 9.10
CA ARG A 197 28.42 -1.75 10.21
C ARG A 197 28.23 -0.28 10.61
N SER A 198 27.28 0.42 9.98
CA SER A 198 27.01 1.82 10.29
C SER A 198 25.92 1.96 11.35
N PRO A 199 25.84 3.12 12.00
CA PRO A 199 24.73 3.41 12.93
C PRO A 199 23.41 3.81 12.23
N ARG A 200 23.35 3.73 10.91
CA ARG A 200 22.19 4.16 10.11
C ARG A 200 21.47 2.98 9.48
N TYR A 201 20.18 3.12 9.22
CA TYR A 201 19.45 2.22 8.35
C TYR A 201 19.91 2.40 6.91
N ILE A 202 20.41 1.35 6.28
CA ILE A 202 20.73 1.36 4.86
C ILE A 202 19.52 0.86 4.09
N ASN A 203 18.91 1.77 3.32
CA ASN A 203 17.72 1.48 2.54
C ASN A 203 18.11 1.14 1.11
N LEU A 204 18.13 -0.14 0.78
CA LEU A 204 18.43 -0.58 -0.58
C LEU A 204 17.27 -0.21 -1.52
N SER A 205 17.59 0.34 -2.69
CA SER A 205 16.67 0.58 -3.79
C SER A 205 16.75 -0.54 -4.83
N SER A 206 17.97 -1.00 -5.12
CA SER A 206 18.21 -2.14 -6.00
C SER A 206 19.36 -3.01 -5.48
N LEU A 207 19.34 -4.29 -5.86
CA LEU A 207 20.38 -5.25 -5.54
C LEU A 207 20.52 -6.23 -6.71
N LYS A 208 21.74 -6.40 -7.21
CA LYS A 208 22.07 -7.36 -8.27
C LYS A 208 23.31 -8.16 -7.89
N VAL A 209 23.31 -9.43 -8.22
CA VAL A 209 24.44 -10.35 -8.01
C VAL A 209 24.68 -11.11 -9.31
N GLY A 210 25.87 -11.02 -9.86
CA GLY A 210 26.20 -11.71 -11.11
C GLY A 210 25.26 -11.38 -12.28
N GLY A 211 24.78 -10.13 -12.35
CA GLY A 211 23.82 -9.69 -13.38
C GLY A 211 22.34 -10.00 -13.07
N ALA A 212 22.05 -10.89 -12.12
CA ALA A 212 20.68 -11.22 -11.72
C ALA A 212 20.15 -10.21 -10.70
N THR A 213 18.89 -9.76 -10.88
CA THR A 213 18.22 -8.84 -9.95
C THR A 213 17.64 -9.64 -8.78
N VAL A 214 17.97 -9.22 -7.56
CA VAL A 214 17.40 -9.76 -6.32
C VAL A 214 16.03 -9.11 -6.08
N LYS A 215 15.02 -9.94 -5.82
CA LYS A 215 13.66 -9.49 -5.48
C LYS A 215 13.55 -9.18 -3.99
N ASP A 216 12.49 -8.46 -3.62
CA ASP A 216 12.12 -8.16 -2.23
C ASP A 216 13.24 -7.48 -1.42
N VAL A 217 13.94 -6.57 -2.09
CA VAL A 217 15.00 -5.76 -1.49
C VAL A 217 14.39 -4.81 -0.46
N ASN A 218 14.99 -4.75 0.73
CA ASN A 218 14.50 -3.95 1.84
C ASN A 218 15.67 -3.17 2.50
N TYR A 219 15.45 -2.70 3.72
CA TYR A 219 16.48 -2.03 4.50
C TYR A 219 17.30 -3.02 5.33
N ILE A 220 18.51 -2.59 5.70
CA ILE A 220 19.41 -3.29 6.61
C ILE A 220 19.54 -2.41 7.87
N PRO A 221 19.11 -2.92 9.06
CA PRO A 221 19.18 -2.15 10.29
C PRO A 221 20.62 -1.79 10.69
N PRO A 222 20.81 -0.78 11.56
CA PRO A 222 22.11 -0.42 12.12
C PRO A 222 22.78 -1.59 12.83
N PHE A 223 24.08 -1.77 12.62
CA PHE A 223 24.93 -2.79 13.25
C PHE A 223 24.33 -4.21 13.18
N SER A 224 23.69 -4.51 12.07
CA SER A 224 22.94 -5.75 11.88
C SER A 224 23.16 -6.34 10.48
N SER A 225 22.67 -7.55 10.28
CA SER A 225 22.69 -8.23 8.98
C SER A 225 21.29 -8.52 8.48
N SER A 226 21.14 -8.55 7.16
CA SER A 226 19.91 -8.96 6.48
C SER A 226 20.24 -9.96 5.39
N ASP A 227 19.37 -10.95 5.23
CA ASP A 227 19.50 -12.03 4.27
C ASP A 227 18.61 -11.80 3.06
N PHE A 228 19.13 -12.10 1.89
CA PHE A 228 18.44 -12.01 0.61
C PHE A 228 18.54 -13.34 -0.13
N SER A 229 17.42 -13.79 -0.69
CA SER A 229 17.39 -14.98 -1.53
C SER A 229 17.88 -14.65 -2.93
N LEU A 230 18.89 -15.36 -3.40
CA LEU A 230 19.39 -15.20 -4.75
C LEU A 230 18.57 -16.04 -5.74
N PRO A 231 18.32 -15.55 -6.95
CA PRO A 231 17.84 -16.38 -8.03
C PRO A 231 18.86 -17.49 -8.34
N ASN A 232 18.39 -18.66 -8.77
CA ASN A 232 19.24 -19.78 -9.11
C ASN A 232 20.23 -19.37 -10.23
N GLY A 233 21.49 -19.67 -10.01
CA GLY A 233 22.57 -19.45 -10.99
C GLY A 233 23.94 -19.32 -10.31
N GLU A 234 24.97 -19.85 -10.94
CA GLU A 234 26.38 -19.54 -10.63
C GLU A 234 26.67 -18.16 -11.21
N GLY A 235 26.52 -17.14 -10.39
CA GLY A 235 26.78 -15.76 -10.79
C GLY A 235 28.18 -15.31 -10.40
N ASP A 236 28.64 -14.25 -11.05
CA ASP A 236 29.84 -13.49 -10.72
C ASP A 236 29.88 -13.18 -9.20
N LYS A 237 31.10 -13.12 -8.64
CA LYS A 237 31.33 -12.81 -7.23
C LYS A 237 31.16 -11.31 -6.91
N LYS A 238 30.46 -10.58 -7.77
CA LYS A 238 30.23 -9.14 -7.61
C LYS A 238 28.79 -8.84 -7.24
N VAL A 239 28.64 -7.95 -6.29
CA VAL A 239 27.37 -7.37 -5.87
C VAL A 239 27.31 -5.92 -6.30
N TYR A 240 26.20 -5.53 -6.90
CA TYR A 240 25.87 -4.16 -7.27
C TYR A 240 24.61 -3.73 -6.54
N TRP A 241 24.63 -2.54 -5.92
CA TRP A 241 23.46 -2.03 -5.22
C TRP A 241 23.34 -0.52 -5.32
N THR A 242 22.14 -0.03 -5.11
CA THR A 242 21.82 1.37 -4.91
C THR A 242 21.09 1.55 -3.60
N VAL A 243 21.21 2.71 -3.00
CA VAL A 243 20.54 3.05 -1.75
C VAL A 243 19.68 4.30 -1.91
N VAL A 244 18.61 4.39 -1.12
CA VAL A 244 17.77 5.59 -1.06
C VAL A 244 18.32 6.51 0.03
N ASN A 245 18.72 7.72 -0.35
CA ASN A 245 19.28 8.73 0.56
C ASN A 245 18.20 9.38 1.44
N ASP A 246 18.61 10.28 2.34
CA ASP A 246 17.74 10.98 3.27
C ASP A 246 16.64 11.82 2.58
N TYR A 247 16.91 12.30 1.38
CA TYR A 247 15.98 13.10 0.56
C TYR A 247 15.04 12.24 -0.29
N GLY A 248 15.19 10.91 -0.25
CA GLY A 248 14.39 9.98 -1.05
C GLY A 248 14.92 9.75 -2.46
N GLY A 249 16.05 10.33 -2.83
CA GLY A 249 16.72 10.09 -4.10
C GLY A 249 17.54 8.80 -4.07
N GLU A 250 17.74 8.22 -5.25
CA GLU A 250 18.58 7.03 -5.42
C GLU A 250 20.04 7.44 -5.56
N SER A 251 20.95 6.67 -4.96
CA SER A 251 22.39 6.86 -5.08
C SER A 251 22.91 6.40 -6.45
N ARG A 252 24.19 6.68 -6.74
CA ARG A 252 24.95 5.94 -7.75
C ARG A 252 24.98 4.45 -7.42
N VAL A 253 25.27 3.63 -8.42
CA VAL A 253 25.52 2.20 -8.22
C VAL A 253 26.84 1.99 -7.48
N TYR A 254 26.78 1.24 -6.40
CA TYR A 254 27.95 0.75 -5.69
C TYR A 254 28.28 -0.68 -6.12
N GLU A 255 29.53 -1.06 -5.99
CA GLU A 255 30.05 -2.39 -6.34
C GLU A 255 30.95 -2.92 -5.22
N SER A 256 30.83 -4.20 -4.93
CA SER A 256 31.75 -4.91 -4.02
C SER A 256 31.89 -6.38 -4.43
N SER A 257 32.98 -6.98 -4.01
CA SER A 257 33.15 -8.43 -4.10
C SER A 257 32.41 -9.13 -2.98
N VAL A 258 31.85 -10.30 -3.26
CA VAL A 258 31.24 -11.21 -2.27
C VAL A 258 32.32 -12.10 -1.69
N LYS A 259 32.35 -12.23 -0.38
CA LYS A 259 33.23 -13.16 0.35
C LYS A 259 32.54 -14.49 0.58
#